data_f92559248ced35ef2347d9e3933cbef0
#
_entry.id   f92559248ced35ef2347d9e3933cbef0
#
_cell.length_a   1.000
_cell.length_b   1.000
_cell.length_c   1.000
_cell.angle_alpha   90.00
_cell.angle_beta   90.00
_cell.angle_gamma   90.00
#
_symmetry.space_group_name_H-M   'P 1'
#
loop_
_entity.id
_entity.type
_entity.pdbx_description
1 polymer ?
#
loop_
_entity_poly.entity_id
_entity_poly.type
_entity_poly.pdbx_seq_one_letter_code
_entity_poly.pdbx_strand_id
1 'polypeptide(L)'
;MLKTFSIGGVHPHENKLSAHQPIITAEVPAKAVILLGQHIGAPAKPVVAKGDVVKVGTKIAEPAGFVSAAIHSSVSGKVAKIDTIVDASGYAKPAIFIDVEGDEWEETIDRSATLVKECELPAEEIVKKIADAGIVGLGGACFPTQVKLCPPPSFKAECVIINAVECEIGRAHV
;
A
#
# COMPACT_ATOMS: atom_id res chain seq x y z
N MET A 1 6.86 40.54 3.52
CA MET A 1 8.21 40.30 4.12
C MET A 1 8.27 38.81 4.47
N LEU A 2 9.08 38.05 3.75
CA LEU A 2 9.31 36.64 4.07
C LEU A 2 9.95 36.56 5.45
N LYS A 3 9.31 35.83 6.37
CA LYS A 3 9.91 35.52 7.66
C LYS A 3 10.95 34.43 7.43
N THR A 4 12.21 34.75 7.58
CA THR A 4 13.28 33.77 7.60
C THR A 4 13.41 33.18 8.99
N PHE A 5 13.88 31.95 9.08
CA PHE A 5 14.24 31.37 10.38
C PHE A 5 15.37 32.14 11.01
N SER A 6 15.31 32.38 12.32
CA SER A 6 16.33 33.13 13.07
C SER A 6 17.73 32.51 13.02
N ILE A 7 17.87 31.28 12.57
CA ILE A 7 19.13 30.51 12.47
C ILE A 7 19.34 30.00 11.04
N GLY A 8 18.85 30.71 10.02
CA GLY A 8 19.12 30.37 8.61
C GLY A 8 18.36 29.12 8.15
N GLY A 9 17.08 29.26 7.95
CA GLY A 9 16.27 28.29 7.20
C GLY A 9 16.16 28.70 5.73
N VAL A 10 15.89 27.75 4.87
CA VAL A 10 15.60 27.97 3.46
C VAL A 10 14.13 27.68 3.18
N HIS A 11 13.51 28.48 2.35
CA HIS A 11 12.20 28.20 1.76
C HIS A 11 12.44 27.70 0.34
N PRO A 12 12.39 26.37 0.09
CA PRO A 12 12.46 25.88 -1.26
C PRO A 12 11.26 26.33 -2.09
N HIS A 13 11.44 26.44 -3.39
CA HIS A 13 10.31 26.67 -4.29
C HIS A 13 9.38 25.46 -4.22
N GLU A 14 8.09 25.69 -4.03
CA GLU A 14 7.11 24.61 -3.88
C GLU A 14 6.90 23.80 -5.15
N ASN A 15 7.17 24.35 -6.32
CA ASN A 15 7.08 23.71 -7.63
C ASN A 15 5.78 22.89 -7.84
N LYS A 16 4.65 23.39 -7.38
CA LYS A 16 3.34 22.75 -7.49
C LYS A 16 2.81 22.82 -8.93
N LEU A 17 3.51 22.15 -9.86
CA LEU A 17 3.20 22.24 -11.29
C LEU A 17 1.83 21.66 -11.66
N SER A 18 1.32 20.70 -10.87
CA SER A 18 0.02 20.06 -11.04
C SER A 18 -1.10 20.72 -10.24
N ALA A 19 -0.83 21.81 -9.52
CA ALA A 19 -1.86 22.50 -8.76
C ALA A 19 -3.00 22.95 -9.68
N HIS A 20 -4.24 22.71 -9.24
CA HIS A 20 -5.46 23.04 -9.99
C HIS A 20 -5.64 22.31 -11.35
N GLN A 21 -4.82 21.32 -11.63
CA GLN A 21 -5.06 20.44 -12.79
C GLN A 21 -6.09 19.36 -12.43
N PRO A 22 -6.96 18.95 -13.36
CA PRO A 22 -7.90 17.86 -13.11
C PRO A 22 -7.15 16.54 -12.91
N ILE A 23 -7.73 15.67 -12.08
CA ILE A 23 -7.25 14.29 -11.95
C ILE A 23 -7.57 13.56 -13.24
N ILE A 24 -6.57 12.91 -13.82
CA ILE A 24 -6.71 12.08 -15.02
C ILE A 24 -6.48 10.62 -14.68
N THR A 25 -7.22 9.73 -15.33
CA THR A 25 -6.99 8.29 -15.24
C THR A 25 -5.83 7.92 -16.17
N ALA A 26 -4.80 7.29 -15.61
CA ALA A 26 -3.69 6.77 -16.40
C ALA A 26 -4.12 5.54 -17.21
N GLU A 27 -3.52 5.35 -18.37
CA GLU A 27 -3.71 4.12 -19.15
C GLU A 27 -3.14 2.92 -18.38
N VAL A 28 -3.78 1.76 -18.57
CA VAL A 28 -3.30 0.50 -17.98
C VAL A 28 -1.98 0.13 -18.68
N PRO A 29 -0.88 -0.06 -17.93
CA PRO A 29 0.42 -0.35 -18.53
C PRO A 29 0.45 -1.76 -19.11
N ALA A 30 1.23 -2.00 -20.15
CA ALA A 30 1.43 -3.35 -20.71
C ALA A 30 2.21 -4.29 -19.76
N LYS A 31 2.95 -3.73 -18.81
CA LYS A 31 3.72 -4.49 -17.81
C LYS A 31 3.64 -3.80 -16.46
N ALA A 32 3.50 -4.60 -15.41
CA ALA A 32 3.58 -4.14 -14.04
C ALA A 32 4.74 -4.84 -13.30
N VAL A 33 5.41 -4.09 -12.43
CA VAL A 33 6.47 -4.60 -11.57
C VAL A 33 6.10 -4.31 -10.13
N ILE A 34 5.84 -5.35 -9.36
CA ILE A 34 5.38 -5.24 -7.97
C ILE A 34 6.51 -5.65 -7.04
N LEU A 35 7.04 -4.68 -6.29
CA LEU A 35 8.09 -4.92 -5.31
C LEU A 35 7.57 -5.76 -4.14
N LEU A 36 8.41 -6.66 -3.62
CA LEU A 36 8.09 -7.47 -2.44
C LEU A 36 8.41 -6.76 -1.12
N GLY A 37 9.11 -5.63 -1.17
CA GLY A 37 9.46 -4.78 -0.03
C GLY A 37 8.72 -3.45 -0.07
N GLN A 38 7.39 -3.46 0.07
CA GLN A 38 6.55 -2.25 0.06
C GLN A 38 6.27 -1.69 1.46
N HIS A 39 6.84 -2.27 2.50
CA HIS A 39 6.62 -1.91 3.90
C HIS A 39 7.90 -2.12 4.71
N ILE A 40 7.97 -1.54 5.89
CA ILE A 40 9.06 -1.79 6.83
C ILE A 40 8.98 -3.22 7.38
N GLY A 41 10.11 -3.79 7.73
CA GLY A 41 10.22 -5.14 8.25
C GLY A 41 10.67 -6.16 7.20
N ALA A 42 10.24 -7.40 7.34
CA ALA A 42 10.64 -8.46 6.42
C ALA A 42 9.89 -8.34 5.08
N PRO A 43 10.58 -8.34 3.93
CA PRO A 43 9.92 -8.39 2.63
C PRO A 43 8.97 -9.58 2.53
N ALA A 44 7.83 -9.39 1.86
CA ALA A 44 6.88 -10.46 1.65
C ALA A 44 7.46 -11.58 0.77
N LYS A 45 6.98 -12.80 0.97
CA LYS A 45 7.37 -13.98 0.16
C LYS A 45 6.37 -14.19 -0.96
N PRO A 46 6.81 -14.35 -2.21
CA PRO A 46 5.90 -14.64 -3.31
C PRO A 46 5.20 -15.98 -3.10
N VAL A 47 3.90 -16.02 -3.41
CA VAL A 47 3.08 -17.26 -3.39
C VAL A 47 2.63 -17.64 -4.80
N VAL A 48 3.07 -16.93 -5.81
CA VAL A 48 2.83 -17.18 -7.22
C VAL A 48 4.12 -17.61 -7.91
N ALA A 49 3.99 -18.26 -9.06
CA ALA A 49 5.08 -18.71 -9.90
C ALA A 49 4.98 -18.12 -11.31
N LYS A 50 6.08 -18.19 -12.08
CA LYS A 50 6.05 -17.82 -13.49
C LYS A 50 4.98 -18.61 -14.23
N GLY A 51 4.12 -17.90 -14.95
CA GLY A 51 3.04 -18.46 -15.73
C GLY A 51 1.68 -18.44 -15.08
N ASP A 52 1.61 -18.14 -13.77
CA ASP A 52 0.34 -18.02 -13.05
C ASP A 52 -0.47 -16.83 -13.59
N VAL A 53 -1.77 -17.03 -13.70
CA VAL A 53 -2.72 -15.98 -14.04
C VAL A 53 -3.20 -15.31 -12.74
N VAL A 54 -3.17 -14.00 -12.72
CA VAL A 54 -3.59 -13.18 -11.58
C VAL A 54 -4.63 -12.15 -12.02
N LYS A 55 -5.51 -11.78 -11.09
CA LYS A 55 -6.49 -10.72 -11.23
C LYS A 55 -6.13 -9.55 -10.33
N VAL A 56 -6.74 -8.41 -10.52
CA VAL A 56 -6.66 -7.31 -9.55
C VAL A 56 -7.19 -7.81 -8.21
N GLY A 57 -6.37 -7.74 -7.17
CA GLY A 57 -6.68 -8.25 -5.84
C GLY A 57 -6.20 -9.66 -5.54
N THR A 58 -5.70 -10.42 -6.52
CA THR A 58 -5.08 -11.73 -6.24
C THR A 58 -3.89 -11.54 -5.29
N LYS A 59 -3.86 -12.29 -4.18
CA LYS A 59 -2.73 -12.29 -3.25
C LYS A 59 -1.53 -12.94 -3.94
N ILE A 60 -0.48 -12.15 -4.19
CA ILE A 60 0.73 -12.59 -4.90
C ILE A 60 1.93 -12.78 -3.98
N ALA A 61 1.86 -12.25 -2.76
CA ALA A 61 2.87 -12.51 -1.73
C ALA A 61 2.24 -12.52 -0.33
N GLU A 62 2.81 -13.33 0.56
CA GLU A 62 2.39 -13.46 1.95
C GLU A 62 3.42 -12.82 2.91
N PRO A 63 2.99 -12.44 4.13
CA PRO A 63 3.91 -11.93 5.14
C PRO A 63 5.02 -12.94 5.46
N ALA A 64 6.26 -12.46 5.55
CA ALA A 64 7.43 -13.29 5.89
C ALA A 64 7.79 -13.28 7.38
N GLY A 65 7.06 -12.52 8.20
CA GLY A 65 7.31 -12.38 9.63
C GLY A 65 6.25 -11.55 10.32
N PHE A 66 6.43 -11.28 11.62
CA PHE A 66 5.47 -10.51 12.42
C PHE A 66 5.28 -9.08 11.87
N VAL A 67 6.39 -8.38 11.57
CA VAL A 67 6.34 -7.08 10.88
C VAL A 67 6.52 -7.33 9.40
N SER A 68 5.44 -7.63 8.74
CA SER A 68 5.34 -7.88 7.30
C SER A 68 3.87 -7.78 6.90
N ALA A 69 3.57 -7.61 5.62
CA ALA A 69 2.20 -7.52 5.10
C ALA A 69 2.06 -8.32 3.81
N ALA A 70 0.84 -8.79 3.54
CA ALA A 70 0.49 -9.42 2.27
C ALA A 70 0.56 -8.39 1.13
N ILE A 71 0.85 -8.86 -0.07
CA ILE A 71 0.86 -8.03 -1.28
C ILE A 71 -0.10 -8.65 -2.29
N HIS A 72 -0.93 -7.79 -2.88
CA HIS A 72 -1.92 -8.15 -3.88
C HIS A 72 -1.56 -7.56 -5.22
N SER A 73 -1.97 -8.22 -6.29
CA SER A 73 -1.81 -7.68 -7.63
C SER A 73 -2.73 -6.48 -7.84
N SER A 74 -2.17 -5.40 -8.36
CA SER A 74 -2.91 -4.21 -8.78
C SER A 74 -3.39 -4.28 -10.23
N VAL A 75 -3.06 -5.36 -10.93
CA VAL A 75 -3.38 -5.58 -12.35
C VAL A 75 -3.83 -7.01 -12.57
N SER A 76 -4.56 -7.28 -13.66
CA SER A 76 -4.79 -8.62 -14.18
C SER A 76 -3.77 -8.98 -15.23
N GLY A 77 -3.48 -10.26 -15.40
CA GLY A 77 -2.53 -10.74 -16.39
C GLY A 77 -1.78 -11.99 -15.97
N LYS A 78 -0.60 -12.16 -16.50
CA LYS A 78 0.22 -13.35 -16.28
C LYS A 78 1.57 -13.01 -15.66
N VAL A 79 1.96 -13.76 -14.64
CA VAL A 79 3.28 -13.62 -14.01
C VAL A 79 4.36 -14.01 -15.02
N ALA A 80 5.12 -13.03 -15.47
CA ALA A 80 6.19 -13.23 -16.46
C ALA A 80 7.44 -13.84 -15.80
N LYS A 81 7.82 -13.31 -14.64
CA LYS A 81 8.95 -13.78 -13.83
C LYS A 81 8.93 -13.20 -12.43
N ILE A 82 9.69 -13.82 -11.52
CA ILE A 82 10.07 -13.27 -10.23
C ILE A 82 11.58 -13.04 -10.29
N ASP A 83 12.00 -11.80 -10.06
CA ASP A 83 13.39 -11.39 -10.28
C ASP A 83 13.68 -10.15 -9.41
N THR A 84 14.83 -9.54 -9.58
CA THR A 84 15.19 -8.28 -8.93
C THR A 84 15.05 -7.10 -9.90
N ILE A 85 14.77 -5.93 -9.33
CA ILE A 85 14.80 -4.65 -10.03
C ILE A 85 15.52 -3.62 -9.15
N VAL A 86 16.25 -2.69 -9.76
CA VAL A 86 16.81 -1.55 -9.05
C VAL A 86 15.69 -0.55 -8.79
N ASP A 87 15.40 -0.29 -7.52
CA ASP A 87 14.39 0.67 -7.11
C ASP A 87 14.95 2.11 -7.00
N ALA A 88 14.13 3.05 -6.56
CA ALA A 88 14.52 4.44 -6.39
C ALA A 88 15.64 4.66 -5.36
N SER A 89 15.94 3.68 -4.50
CA SER A 89 17.05 3.72 -3.56
C SER A 89 18.42 3.37 -4.20
N GLY A 90 18.40 2.92 -5.47
CA GLY A 90 19.59 2.46 -6.20
C GLY A 90 20.02 1.03 -5.88
N TYR A 91 19.24 0.29 -5.07
CA TYR A 91 19.54 -1.10 -4.72
C TYR A 91 18.62 -2.09 -5.42
N ALA A 92 19.15 -3.28 -5.75
CA ALA A 92 18.37 -4.37 -6.28
C ALA A 92 17.39 -4.90 -5.23
N LYS A 93 16.10 -4.95 -5.57
CA LYS A 93 15.01 -5.44 -4.72
C LYS A 93 14.22 -6.53 -5.42
N PRO A 94 13.75 -7.56 -4.69
CA PRO A 94 12.94 -8.61 -5.27
C PRO A 94 11.58 -8.05 -5.71
N ALA A 95 11.13 -8.50 -6.88
CA ALA A 95 9.88 -8.07 -7.48
C ALA A 95 9.21 -9.17 -8.31
N ILE A 96 7.89 -9.06 -8.46
CA ILE A 96 7.08 -9.87 -9.36
C ILE A 96 6.79 -9.04 -10.60
N PHE A 97 7.09 -9.61 -11.78
CA PHE A 97 6.83 -8.99 -13.07
C PHE A 97 5.59 -9.62 -13.68
N ILE A 98 4.64 -8.80 -14.08
CA ILE A 98 3.36 -9.22 -14.66
C ILE A 98 3.22 -8.62 -16.06
N ASP A 99 2.99 -9.46 -17.06
CA ASP A 99 2.50 -9.03 -18.36
C ASP A 99 1.00 -8.80 -18.21
N VAL A 100 0.57 -7.55 -18.40
CA VAL A 100 -0.80 -7.12 -18.08
C VAL A 100 -1.73 -7.48 -19.21
N GLU A 101 -2.84 -8.14 -18.88
CA GLU A 101 -3.88 -8.56 -19.81
C GLU A 101 -5.25 -8.30 -19.18
N GLY A 102 -6.11 -7.55 -19.87
CA GLY A 102 -7.46 -7.26 -19.41
C GLY A 102 -7.53 -6.33 -18.19
N ASP A 103 -8.68 -6.32 -17.53
CA ASP A 103 -8.95 -5.62 -16.26
C ASP A 103 -9.92 -6.48 -15.41
N GLU A 104 -9.49 -7.72 -15.16
CA GLU A 104 -10.28 -8.66 -14.37
C GLU A 104 -9.99 -8.49 -12.88
N TRP A 105 -11.05 -8.49 -12.08
CA TRP A 105 -10.98 -8.32 -10.63
C TRP A 105 -11.37 -9.61 -9.91
N GLU A 106 -10.79 -9.82 -8.73
CA GLU A 106 -11.26 -10.87 -7.84
C GLU A 106 -12.72 -10.60 -7.42
N GLU A 107 -13.56 -11.64 -7.47
CA GLU A 107 -14.99 -11.52 -7.15
C GLU A 107 -15.25 -11.12 -5.68
N THR A 108 -14.28 -11.33 -4.81
CA THR A 108 -14.35 -10.96 -3.39
C THR A 108 -14.19 -9.46 -3.13
N ILE A 109 -13.80 -8.69 -4.13
CA ILE A 109 -13.60 -7.25 -4.00
C ILE A 109 -14.92 -6.53 -4.24
N ASP A 110 -15.44 -5.91 -3.18
CA ASP A 110 -16.58 -5.02 -3.30
C ASP A 110 -16.16 -3.70 -3.97
N ARG A 111 -16.69 -3.47 -5.16
CA ARG A 111 -16.48 -2.25 -5.96
C ARG A 111 -17.64 -1.27 -5.86
N SER A 112 -18.61 -1.55 -4.98
CA SER A 112 -19.74 -0.65 -4.78
C SER A 112 -19.31 0.66 -4.12
N ALA A 113 -20.07 1.72 -4.33
CA ALA A 113 -19.88 2.99 -3.65
C ALA A 113 -20.53 2.99 -2.25
N THR A 114 -21.06 1.86 -1.80
CA THR A 114 -21.76 1.75 -0.51
C THR A 114 -20.75 1.73 0.62
N LEU A 115 -20.82 2.70 1.50
CA LEU A 115 -19.98 2.76 2.68
C LEU A 115 -20.57 1.87 3.80
N VAL A 116 -19.83 0.84 4.17
CA VAL A 116 -20.15 0.03 5.36
C VAL A 116 -19.66 0.81 6.59
N LYS A 117 -20.60 1.27 7.42
CA LYS A 117 -20.30 2.11 8.60
C LYS A 117 -20.24 1.32 9.90
N GLU A 118 -20.80 0.13 9.93
CA GLU A 118 -20.89 -0.71 11.13
C GLU A 118 -20.17 -2.03 10.89
N CYS A 119 -19.45 -2.50 11.89
CA CYS A 119 -18.72 -3.75 11.86
C CYS A 119 -18.99 -4.52 13.16
N GLU A 120 -19.65 -5.66 13.06
CA GLU A 120 -19.99 -6.53 14.20
C GLU A 120 -18.94 -7.63 14.44
N LEU A 121 -17.84 -7.63 13.67
CA LEU A 121 -16.82 -8.66 13.78
C LEU A 121 -16.06 -8.53 15.10
N PRO A 122 -15.67 -9.66 15.72
CA PRO A 122 -14.74 -9.66 16.85
C PRO A 122 -13.39 -9.01 16.48
N ALA A 123 -12.72 -8.41 17.47
CA ALA A 123 -11.45 -7.70 17.25
C ALA A 123 -10.39 -8.56 16.53
N GLU A 124 -10.30 -9.84 16.88
CA GLU A 124 -9.34 -10.77 16.26
C GLU A 124 -9.63 -10.98 14.76
N GLU A 125 -10.90 -11.06 14.38
CA GLU A 125 -11.30 -11.21 12.99
C GLU A 125 -11.05 -9.92 12.19
N ILE A 126 -11.24 -8.75 12.81
CA ILE A 126 -10.93 -7.45 12.19
C ILE A 126 -9.43 -7.37 11.92
N VAL A 127 -8.60 -7.68 12.91
CA VAL A 127 -7.13 -7.68 12.76
C VAL A 127 -6.70 -8.66 11.68
N LYS A 128 -7.29 -9.85 11.64
CA LYS A 128 -7.01 -10.86 10.60
C LYS A 128 -7.39 -10.36 9.22
N LYS A 129 -8.56 -9.75 9.04
CA LYS A 129 -8.98 -9.17 7.75
C LYS A 129 -8.02 -8.07 7.28
N ILE A 130 -7.58 -7.21 8.20
CA ILE A 130 -6.60 -6.15 7.91
C ILE A 130 -5.27 -6.76 7.47
N ALA A 131 -4.81 -7.81 8.15
CA ALA A 131 -3.59 -8.53 7.79
C ALA A 131 -3.70 -9.21 6.43
N ASP A 132 -4.82 -9.92 6.18
CA ASP A 132 -5.08 -10.61 4.91
C ASP A 132 -5.22 -9.64 3.74
N ALA A 133 -5.77 -8.45 3.96
CA ALA A 133 -5.87 -7.39 2.98
C ALA A 133 -4.53 -6.65 2.74
N GLY A 134 -3.49 -6.93 3.53
CA GLY A 134 -2.18 -6.32 3.38
C GLY A 134 -2.15 -4.82 3.67
N ILE A 135 -3.02 -4.34 4.57
CA ILE A 135 -3.14 -2.91 4.87
C ILE A 135 -1.93 -2.43 5.65
N VAL A 136 -1.29 -1.40 5.14
CA VAL A 136 -0.16 -0.70 5.75
C VAL A 136 -0.46 0.79 5.91
N GLY A 137 0.26 1.47 6.79
CA GLY A 137 0.20 2.92 6.86
C GLY A 137 0.70 3.56 5.57
N LEU A 138 0.03 4.60 5.08
CA LEU A 138 0.42 5.30 3.85
C LEU A 138 1.48 6.39 4.06
N GLY A 139 1.93 6.58 5.31
CA GLY A 139 3.06 7.45 5.64
C GLY A 139 4.41 6.82 5.30
N GLY A 140 5.52 7.51 5.62
CA GLY A 140 6.86 7.17 5.16
C GLY A 140 7.37 5.76 5.46
N ALA A 141 6.98 5.15 6.59
CA ALA A 141 7.45 3.83 6.99
C ALA A 141 6.63 2.67 6.39
N CYS A 142 5.44 2.92 5.88
CA CYS A 142 4.50 1.88 5.41
C CYS A 142 4.36 0.75 6.45
N PHE A 143 4.12 1.11 7.72
CA PHE A 143 4.10 0.15 8.81
C PHE A 143 2.84 -0.72 8.76
N PRO A 144 2.94 -2.06 8.88
CA PRO A 144 1.79 -2.96 8.83
C PRO A 144 0.74 -2.63 9.89
N THR A 145 -0.50 -2.38 9.47
CA THR A 145 -1.57 -1.87 10.33
C THR A 145 -2.00 -2.90 11.38
N GLN A 146 -2.04 -4.19 11.04
CA GLN A 146 -2.37 -5.24 11.99
C GLN A 146 -1.44 -5.25 13.21
N VAL A 147 -0.16 -4.91 13.03
CA VAL A 147 0.81 -4.84 14.14
C VAL A 147 0.49 -3.67 15.07
N LYS A 148 0.07 -2.53 14.51
CA LYS A 148 -0.34 -1.36 15.32
C LYS A 148 -1.57 -1.65 16.20
N LEU A 149 -2.47 -2.51 15.71
CA LEU A 149 -3.70 -2.87 16.38
C LEU A 149 -3.53 -3.97 17.43
N CYS A 150 -2.33 -4.53 17.56
CA CYS A 150 -1.98 -5.53 18.57
C CYS A 150 -0.96 -4.96 19.57
N PRO A 151 -1.33 -3.99 20.42
CA PRO A 151 -0.43 -3.45 21.41
C PRO A 151 -0.02 -4.54 22.41
N PRO A 152 1.17 -4.42 23.06
CA PRO A 152 1.57 -5.32 24.11
C PRO A 152 0.52 -5.37 25.24
N PRO A 153 0.34 -6.53 25.93
CA PRO A 153 -0.70 -6.70 26.95
C PRO A 153 -0.65 -5.69 28.11
N SER A 154 0.51 -5.06 28.34
CA SER A 154 0.70 -4.00 29.35
C SER A 154 0.11 -2.65 28.94
N PHE A 155 -0.27 -2.45 27.68
CA PHE A 155 -0.84 -1.21 27.18
C PHE A 155 -2.35 -1.36 26.99
N LYS A 156 -3.11 -0.41 27.54
CA LYS A 156 -4.54 -0.25 27.25
C LYS A 156 -4.72 1.00 26.42
N ALA A 157 -5.20 0.83 25.20
CA ALA A 157 -5.61 1.95 24.37
C ALA A 157 -7.04 2.38 24.75
N GLU A 158 -7.24 3.64 25.08
CA GLU A 158 -8.55 4.21 25.40
C GLU A 158 -9.21 4.87 24.18
N CYS A 159 -8.40 5.29 23.21
CA CYS A 159 -8.91 5.83 21.96
C CYS A 159 -7.97 5.50 20.79
N VAL A 160 -8.52 5.54 19.58
CA VAL A 160 -7.78 5.42 18.33
C VAL A 160 -7.85 6.75 17.60
N ILE A 161 -6.69 7.31 17.26
CA ILE A 161 -6.58 8.54 16.49
C ILE A 161 -6.04 8.16 15.11
N ILE A 162 -6.77 8.51 14.05
CA ILE A 162 -6.34 8.32 12.67
C ILE A 162 -5.88 9.67 12.13
N ASN A 163 -4.59 9.76 11.80
CA ASN A 163 -4.08 10.90 11.03
C ASN A 163 -4.35 10.65 9.55
N ALA A 164 -5.24 11.44 8.97
CA ALA A 164 -5.59 11.39 7.55
C ALA A 164 -5.39 12.77 6.88
N VAL A 165 -4.45 13.57 7.38
CA VAL A 165 -4.28 14.98 6.96
C VAL A 165 -2.86 15.28 6.50
N GLU A 166 -1.85 14.69 7.12
CA GLU A 166 -0.46 15.10 6.91
C GLU A 166 0.12 14.57 5.59
N CYS A 167 0.11 13.27 5.36
CA CYS A 167 0.67 12.67 4.14
C CYS A 167 -0.41 12.21 3.15
N GLU A 168 -1.65 12.13 3.57
CA GLU A 168 -2.77 11.63 2.79
C GLU A 168 -3.53 12.75 2.08
N ILE A 169 -2.84 13.50 1.22
CA ILE A 169 -3.38 14.66 0.49
C ILE A 169 -4.69 14.32 -0.23
N GLY A 170 -4.81 13.14 -0.81
CA GLY A 170 -6.04 12.71 -1.48
C GLY A 170 -7.24 12.50 -0.53
N ARG A 171 -7.02 12.38 0.78
CA ARG A 171 -8.07 12.23 1.78
C ARG A 171 -8.49 13.53 2.43
N ALA A 172 -7.64 14.55 2.37
CA ALA A 172 -7.95 15.88 2.92
C ALA A 172 -8.95 16.67 2.06
N HIS A 173 -9.33 16.15 0.91
CA HIS A 173 -10.21 16.81 -0.05
C HIS A 173 -11.53 16.05 -0.28
N VAL A 174 -11.87 15.08 0.58
CA VAL A 174 -13.12 14.34 0.51
C VAL A 174 -14.15 14.89 1.50
#